data_6a0327d7a67965661a41a1ed78ba9962
#
_entry.id   6a0327d7a67965661a41a1ed78ba9962
#
_cell.length_a   1.000
_cell.length_b   1.000
_cell.length_c   1.000
_cell.angle_alpha   90.00
_cell.angle_beta   90.00
_cell.angle_gamma   90.00
#
_symmetry.space_group_name_H-M   'P 1'
#
loop_
_entity.id
_entity.type
_entity.pdbx_description
1 polymer ?
#
loop_
_entity_poly.entity_id
_entity_poly.type
_entity_poly.pdbx_seq_one_letter_code
_entity_poly.pdbx_strand_id
1 'polypeptide(L)'
;TWGKKLLFLFLGNKRDKKAAFWPSWVVKTDEERVQNLPQLFPPDNTEWFVTEKVDGTSTTFTMKRLKRNKYEFYVCSRNVCFDKPEKEEKLFYETNVYTEMAIKYNAEEVLKNILETHSEFEFVTIQGETYGKSVQQRDYHMDNIDFTAFNLIFGYKDGTTKRLNPREMTEILTNTYNIPCVPILDEHFKLPNSIDEM
;
A
#
# COMPACT_ATOMS: atom_id res chain seq x y z
N THR A 1 1.41 36.95 20.21
CA THR A 1 2.14 36.05 19.26
C THR A 1 2.84 34.89 19.98
N TRP A 2 3.20 35.02 21.27
CA TRP A 2 3.84 33.96 22.07
C TRP A 2 2.86 32.83 22.43
N GLY A 3 1.60 33.14 22.71
CA GLY A 3 0.58 32.15 23.07
C GLY A 3 0.25 31.14 21.93
N LYS A 4 0.33 31.58 20.68
CA LYS A 4 0.10 30.70 19.53
C LYS A 4 1.24 29.71 19.30
N LYS A 5 2.51 30.11 19.57
CA LYS A 5 3.67 29.20 19.47
C LYS A 5 3.67 28.13 20.57
N LEU A 6 3.23 28.49 21.78
CA LEU A 6 3.12 27.54 22.88
C LEU A 6 2.02 26.50 22.65
N LEU A 7 0.88 26.94 22.07
CA LEU A 7 -0.22 26.04 21.72
C LEU A 7 0.18 25.03 20.63
N PHE A 8 1.01 25.45 19.66
CA PHE A 8 1.53 24.57 18.61
C PHE A 8 2.49 23.51 19.15
N LEU A 9 3.32 23.85 20.13
CA LEU A 9 4.23 22.90 20.79
C LEU A 9 3.48 21.85 21.61
N PHE A 10 2.40 22.22 22.28
CA PHE A 10 1.57 21.29 23.04
C PHE A 10 0.70 20.39 22.15
N LEU A 11 0.23 20.89 21.03
CA LEU A 11 -0.54 20.10 20.06
C LEU A 11 0.34 19.15 19.24
N GLY A 12 1.60 19.53 18.94
CA GLY A 12 2.59 18.67 18.27
C GLY A 12 2.89 17.41 19.09
N ASN A 13 3.14 17.54 20.37
CA ASN A 13 3.45 16.41 21.25
C ASN A 13 2.27 15.42 21.48
N LYS A 14 1.04 15.87 21.35
CA LYS A 14 -0.13 14.96 21.41
C LYS A 14 -0.36 14.19 20.09
N ARG A 15 0.09 14.75 18.96
CA ARG A 15 -0.04 14.11 17.63
C ARG A 15 0.98 12.99 17.43
N ASP A 16 2.21 13.19 17.88
CA ASP A 16 3.28 12.18 17.79
C ASP A 16 2.99 10.89 18.59
N LYS A 17 2.17 10.95 19.63
CA LYS A 17 1.81 9.78 20.43
C LYS A 17 0.72 8.89 19.81
N LYS A 18 -0.06 9.39 18.82
CA LYS A 18 -1.12 8.65 18.17
C LYS A 18 -0.75 8.07 16.79
N ALA A 19 0.37 8.51 16.23
CA ALA A 19 0.86 8.11 14.91
C ALA A 19 1.82 6.91 14.94
N ALA A 20 1.77 6.04 15.91
CA ALA A 20 2.98 5.38 16.37
C ALA A 20 3.08 3.88 16.08
N PHE A 21 2.16 3.20 15.44
CA PHE A 21 2.31 1.76 15.31
C PHE A 21 2.16 1.27 13.87
N TRP A 22 3.30 1.13 13.20
CA TRP A 22 3.35 0.37 11.95
C TRP A 22 3.23 -1.13 12.27
N PRO A 23 2.29 -1.87 11.66
CA PRO A 23 2.13 -3.29 11.92
C PRO A 23 3.41 -4.07 11.59
N SER A 24 3.93 -4.83 12.53
CA SER A 24 5.24 -5.52 12.40
C SER A 24 5.29 -6.57 11.30
N TRP A 25 4.16 -7.06 10.84
CA TRP A 25 4.04 -8.02 9.75
C TRP A 25 3.97 -7.38 8.36
N VAL A 26 3.83 -6.05 8.27
CA VAL A 26 3.73 -5.33 7.01
C VAL A 26 5.09 -4.81 6.59
N VAL A 27 5.57 -5.26 5.44
CA VAL A 27 6.78 -4.71 4.82
C VAL A 27 6.47 -3.36 4.20
N LYS A 28 7.35 -2.37 4.40
CA LYS A 28 7.23 -1.06 3.77
C LYS A 28 7.44 -1.16 2.25
N THR A 29 6.84 -0.21 1.52
CA THR A 29 6.82 -0.17 0.04
C THR A 29 8.07 0.46 -0.57
N ASP A 30 9.24 0.32 0.04
CA ASP A 30 10.49 0.84 -0.52
C ASP A 30 11.06 -0.19 -1.50
N GLU A 31 10.66 -0.08 -2.77
CA GLU A 31 11.23 -0.91 -3.84
C GLU A 31 12.65 -0.42 -4.17
N GLU A 32 13.58 -1.38 -4.27
CA GLU A 32 14.97 -1.10 -4.54
C GLU A 32 15.16 -0.64 -5.99
N ARG A 33 16.02 0.35 -6.18
CA ARG A 33 16.38 0.81 -7.53
C ARG A 33 17.30 -0.19 -8.19
N VAL A 34 17.10 -0.45 -9.47
CA VAL A 34 17.93 -1.38 -10.23
C VAL A 34 19.42 -1.00 -10.20
N GLN A 35 19.75 0.29 -10.10
CA GLN A 35 21.12 0.78 -9.95
C GLN A 35 21.81 0.25 -8.67
N ASN A 36 21.03 -0.12 -7.66
CA ASN A 36 21.55 -0.66 -6.41
C ASN A 36 21.60 -2.20 -6.42
N LEU A 37 21.26 -2.83 -7.54
CA LEU A 37 21.17 -4.28 -7.71
C LEU A 37 22.13 -4.81 -8.78
N PRO A 38 23.46 -4.52 -8.68
CA PRO A 38 24.43 -4.94 -9.69
C PRO A 38 24.51 -6.47 -9.86
N GLN A 39 24.09 -7.22 -8.85
CA GLN A 39 24.04 -8.69 -8.88
C GLN A 39 23.01 -9.25 -9.89
N LEU A 40 22.12 -8.42 -10.42
CA LEU A 40 21.20 -8.82 -11.48
C LEU A 40 21.84 -8.80 -12.87
N PHE A 41 23.10 -8.33 -12.98
CA PHE A 41 23.83 -8.18 -14.24
C PHE A 41 25.16 -8.98 -14.23
N PRO A 42 25.47 -9.74 -15.29
CA PRO A 42 24.59 -10.04 -16.42
C PRO A 42 23.36 -10.84 -15.97
N PRO A 43 22.22 -10.64 -16.64
CA PRO A 43 21.00 -11.31 -16.25
C PRO A 43 21.05 -12.80 -16.57
N ASP A 44 20.29 -13.58 -15.84
CA ASP A 44 19.87 -14.90 -16.23
C ASP A 44 18.71 -14.82 -17.25
N ASN A 45 18.06 -15.93 -17.55
CA ASN A 45 16.91 -15.97 -18.45
C ASN A 45 15.57 -15.64 -17.73
N THR A 46 15.60 -15.05 -16.55
CA THR A 46 14.39 -14.69 -15.80
C THR A 46 13.58 -13.65 -16.56
N GLU A 47 12.30 -13.90 -16.69
CA GLU A 47 11.32 -12.95 -17.22
C GLU A 47 10.74 -12.14 -16.08
N TRP A 48 10.60 -10.83 -16.31
CA TRP A 48 10.13 -9.87 -15.33
C TRP A 48 8.81 -9.25 -15.77
N PHE A 49 7.93 -9.01 -14.81
CA PHE A 49 6.80 -8.13 -15.02
C PHE A 49 7.25 -6.67 -14.91
N VAL A 50 6.90 -5.88 -15.91
CA VAL A 50 7.05 -4.42 -15.88
C VAL A 50 5.67 -3.82 -15.67
N THR A 51 5.53 -3.00 -14.64
CA THR A 51 4.29 -2.31 -14.33
C THR A 51 4.50 -0.80 -14.31
N GLU A 52 3.44 -0.04 -14.52
CA GLU A 52 3.48 1.41 -14.42
C GLU A 52 3.76 1.85 -12.98
N LYS A 53 4.71 2.77 -12.80
CA LYS A 53 4.93 3.43 -11.52
C LYS A 53 4.09 4.71 -11.44
N VAL A 54 2.94 4.60 -10.78
CA VAL A 54 2.09 5.76 -10.49
C VAL A 54 2.75 6.63 -9.43
N ASP A 55 2.65 7.94 -9.57
CA ASP A 55 3.23 8.94 -8.67
C ASP A 55 2.12 9.61 -7.84
N GLY A 56 2.10 9.34 -6.58
CA GLY A 56 1.11 9.83 -5.63
C GLY A 56 1.60 9.68 -4.20
N THR A 57 0.82 9.07 -3.34
CA THR A 57 1.18 8.78 -1.96
C THR A 57 0.93 7.31 -1.63
N SER A 58 1.96 6.64 -1.12
CA SER A 58 1.88 5.21 -0.77
C SER A 58 0.80 4.95 0.26
N THR A 59 -0.08 4.02 -0.06
CA THR A 59 -1.24 3.62 0.75
C THR A 59 -1.22 2.11 0.94
N THR A 60 -1.39 1.66 2.17
CA THR A 60 -1.43 0.24 2.52
C THR A 60 -2.70 -0.08 3.29
N PHE A 61 -3.42 -1.09 2.84
CA PHE A 61 -4.52 -1.72 3.56
C PHE A 61 -4.06 -3.10 4.01
N THR A 62 -4.19 -3.41 5.30
CA THR A 62 -3.77 -4.71 5.81
C THR A 62 -4.74 -5.23 6.85
N MET A 63 -4.95 -6.54 6.83
CA MET A 63 -5.77 -7.24 7.81
C MET A 63 -5.05 -8.47 8.33
N LYS A 64 -5.10 -8.66 9.63
CA LYS A 64 -4.58 -9.84 10.32
C LYS A 64 -5.70 -10.60 11.02
N ARG A 65 -5.68 -11.93 10.86
CA ARG A 65 -6.54 -12.85 11.59
C ARG A 65 -6.01 -13.05 13.00
N LEU A 66 -6.88 -12.88 13.98
CA LEU A 66 -6.60 -13.13 15.38
C LEU A 66 -7.27 -14.44 15.85
N LYS A 67 -7.00 -14.81 17.10
CA LYS A 67 -7.68 -15.94 17.75
C LYS A 67 -9.20 -15.71 17.79
N ARG A 68 -9.98 -16.80 17.73
CA ARG A 68 -11.44 -16.79 17.78
C ARG A 68 -12.10 -16.05 16.60
N ASN A 69 -11.52 -16.16 15.40
CA ASN A 69 -12.04 -15.52 14.18
C ASN A 69 -12.28 -13.99 14.31
N LYS A 70 -11.45 -13.32 15.10
CA LYS A 70 -11.39 -11.87 15.11
C LYS A 70 -10.38 -11.40 14.08
N TYR A 71 -10.57 -10.18 13.60
CA TYR A 71 -9.70 -9.54 12.62
C TYR A 71 -9.29 -8.17 13.12
N GLU A 72 -8.08 -7.75 12.76
CA GLU A 72 -7.60 -6.38 12.93
C GLU A 72 -7.31 -5.80 11.56
N PHE A 73 -7.92 -4.66 11.26
CA PHE A 73 -7.75 -3.93 10.01
C PHE A 73 -6.97 -2.65 10.27
N TYR A 74 -6.02 -2.35 9.39
CA TYR A 74 -5.21 -1.15 9.44
C TYR A 74 -5.10 -0.49 8.08
N VAL A 75 -5.13 0.85 8.10
CA VAL A 75 -4.84 1.72 6.96
C VAL A 75 -3.54 2.45 7.27
N CYS A 76 -2.57 2.41 6.35
CA CYS A 76 -1.29 3.04 6.57
C CYS A 76 -0.88 3.91 5.38
N SER A 77 -0.23 5.04 5.66
CA SER A 77 0.61 5.74 4.69
C SER A 77 2.00 5.08 4.66
N ARG A 78 2.96 5.66 3.95
CA ARG A 78 4.36 5.16 3.93
C ARG A 78 4.98 5.00 5.32
N ASN A 79 4.65 5.90 6.28
CA ASN A 79 5.32 5.96 7.58
C ASN A 79 4.38 5.91 8.78
N VAL A 80 3.08 6.07 8.56
CA VAL A 80 2.09 6.22 9.62
C VAL A 80 1.01 5.18 9.45
N CYS A 81 0.66 4.51 10.53
CA CYS A 81 -0.53 3.67 10.62
C CYS A 81 -1.65 4.47 11.30
N PHE A 82 -2.82 4.46 10.68
CA PHE A 82 -4.01 5.11 11.21
C PHE A 82 -4.81 4.08 12.01
N ASP A 83 -4.95 4.34 13.32
CA ASP A 83 -5.72 3.47 14.20
C ASP A 83 -7.21 3.73 13.98
N LYS A 84 -7.90 2.75 13.42
CA LYS A 84 -9.34 2.72 13.13
C LYS A 84 -9.81 3.79 12.12
N PRO A 85 -10.11 3.39 10.89
CA PRO A 85 -10.62 4.27 9.84
C PRO A 85 -11.95 4.97 10.19
N GLU A 86 -12.71 4.46 11.17
CA GLU A 86 -13.99 5.01 11.62
C GLU A 86 -13.89 6.34 12.38
N LYS A 87 -12.70 6.73 12.84
CA LYS A 87 -12.49 8.01 13.48
C LYS A 87 -11.86 8.98 12.49
N GLU A 88 -12.64 9.93 12.02
CA GLU A 88 -12.18 11.13 11.29
C GLU A 88 -11.17 11.92 12.15
N GLU A 89 -9.95 11.41 12.27
CA GLU A 89 -8.85 12.21 12.80
C GLU A 89 -8.35 13.11 11.67
N LYS A 90 -8.68 14.39 11.76
CA LYS A 90 -8.11 15.46 10.94
C LYS A 90 -6.60 15.51 11.20
N LEU A 91 -5.85 14.75 10.42
CA LEU A 91 -4.40 14.89 10.30
C LEU A 91 -4.16 16.03 9.30
N PHE A 92 -3.11 16.76 9.36
CA PHE A 92 -2.61 17.87 8.54
C PHE A 92 -3.41 18.31 7.30
N TYR A 93 -4.27 17.47 6.75
CA TYR A 93 -5.18 17.69 5.63
C TYR A 93 -6.63 17.70 6.13
N GLU A 94 -7.51 18.39 5.44
CA GLU A 94 -8.95 18.44 5.77
C GLU A 94 -9.60 17.06 5.67
N THR A 95 -9.06 16.18 4.82
CA THR A 95 -9.47 14.79 4.65
C THR A 95 -8.27 13.86 4.72
N ASN A 96 -8.47 12.66 5.27
CA ASN A 96 -7.47 11.61 5.25
C ASN A 96 -7.67 10.77 3.97
N VAL A 97 -6.89 11.07 2.93
CA VAL A 97 -6.98 10.40 1.62
C VAL A 97 -6.81 8.89 1.70
N TYR A 98 -6.07 8.39 2.66
CA TYR A 98 -5.83 6.93 2.86
C TYR A 98 -7.11 6.24 3.34
N THR A 99 -7.75 6.82 4.36
CA THR A 99 -9.03 6.32 4.90
C THR A 99 -10.15 6.47 3.88
N GLU A 100 -10.15 7.57 3.12
CA GLU A 100 -11.12 7.78 2.06
C GLU A 100 -11.05 6.67 1.00
N MET A 101 -9.85 6.29 0.58
CA MET A 101 -9.69 5.17 -0.36
C MET A 101 -10.04 3.82 0.24
N ALA A 102 -9.77 3.61 1.54
CA ALA A 102 -10.19 2.38 2.23
C ALA A 102 -11.72 2.24 2.24
N ILE A 103 -12.44 3.33 2.44
CA ILE A 103 -13.91 3.37 2.41
C ILE A 103 -14.42 3.20 0.98
N LYS A 104 -13.87 3.96 0.02
CA LYS A 104 -14.27 3.91 -1.40
C LYS A 104 -14.25 2.49 -1.96
N TYR A 105 -13.21 1.74 -1.64
CA TYR A 105 -12.99 0.38 -2.11
C TYR A 105 -13.44 -0.71 -1.15
N ASN A 106 -14.11 -0.33 -0.05
CA ASN A 106 -14.55 -1.27 0.99
C ASN A 106 -13.45 -2.24 1.43
N ALA A 107 -12.22 -1.69 1.62
CA ALA A 107 -11.00 -2.47 1.77
C ALA A 107 -11.04 -3.43 2.96
N GLU A 108 -11.71 -3.06 4.06
CA GLU A 108 -11.85 -3.92 5.24
C GLU A 108 -12.61 -5.21 4.91
N GLU A 109 -13.77 -5.09 4.26
CA GLU A 109 -14.59 -6.25 3.89
C GLU A 109 -13.91 -7.10 2.82
N VAL A 110 -13.25 -6.47 1.85
CA VAL A 110 -12.48 -7.18 0.81
C VAL A 110 -11.37 -8.03 1.44
N LEU A 111 -10.55 -7.46 2.31
CA LEU A 111 -9.46 -8.19 2.97
C LEU A 111 -9.99 -9.30 3.89
N LYS A 112 -11.11 -9.06 4.55
CA LYS A 112 -11.78 -10.06 5.37
C LYS A 112 -12.26 -11.24 4.53
N ASN A 113 -12.94 -10.98 3.43
CA ASN A 113 -13.42 -12.02 2.51
C ASN A 113 -12.27 -12.85 1.93
N ILE A 114 -11.16 -12.20 1.57
CA ILE A 114 -9.95 -12.89 1.10
C ILE A 114 -9.43 -13.83 2.20
N LEU A 115 -9.30 -13.36 3.44
CA LEU A 115 -8.83 -14.21 4.54
C LEU A 115 -9.83 -15.32 4.91
N GLU A 116 -11.12 -15.08 4.82
CA GLU A 116 -12.14 -16.11 5.09
C GLU A 116 -12.11 -17.23 4.05
N THR A 117 -11.82 -16.88 2.79
CA THR A 117 -11.70 -17.85 1.69
C THR A 117 -10.40 -18.65 1.78
N HIS A 118 -9.35 -18.10 2.38
CA HIS A 118 -8.00 -18.66 2.45
C HIS A 118 -7.57 -18.87 3.91
N SER A 119 -7.92 -20.01 4.49
CA SER A 119 -7.68 -20.30 5.92
C SER A 119 -6.21 -20.53 6.28
N GLU A 120 -5.36 -20.78 5.29
CA GLU A 120 -3.92 -20.96 5.43
C GLU A 120 -3.17 -19.68 5.75
N PHE A 121 -3.73 -18.50 5.39
CA PHE A 121 -3.10 -17.22 5.63
C PHE A 121 -3.49 -16.61 6.99
N GLU A 122 -2.52 -15.99 7.64
CA GLU A 122 -2.69 -15.25 8.88
C GLU A 122 -3.02 -13.77 8.61
N PHE A 123 -2.41 -13.20 7.58
CA PHE A 123 -2.69 -11.82 7.16
C PHE A 123 -2.71 -11.66 5.64
N VAL A 124 -3.33 -10.59 5.20
CA VAL A 124 -3.32 -10.14 3.82
C VAL A 124 -3.09 -8.64 3.77
N THR A 125 -2.31 -8.19 2.79
CA THR A 125 -1.94 -6.77 2.61
C THR A 125 -2.07 -6.38 1.16
N ILE A 126 -2.79 -5.29 0.90
CA ILE A 126 -2.82 -4.58 -0.38
C ILE A 126 -1.96 -3.33 -0.22
N GLN A 127 -0.97 -3.15 -1.10
CA GLN A 127 -0.18 -1.94 -1.20
C GLN A 127 -0.42 -1.30 -2.55
N GLY A 128 -0.56 0.02 -2.55
CA GLY A 128 -0.85 0.77 -3.75
C GLY A 128 -0.49 2.24 -3.61
N GLU A 129 -0.89 3.01 -4.60
CA GLU A 129 -0.70 4.44 -4.66
C GLU A 129 -2.05 5.14 -4.68
N THR A 130 -2.25 6.11 -3.77
CA THR A 130 -3.36 7.07 -3.86
C THR A 130 -2.86 8.27 -4.65
N TYR A 131 -3.58 8.65 -5.70
CA TYR A 131 -3.15 9.65 -6.68
C TYR A 131 -4.32 10.49 -7.17
N GLY A 132 -4.06 11.48 -8.01
CA GLY A 132 -5.06 12.36 -8.60
C GLY A 132 -5.05 13.74 -7.98
N LYS A 133 -6.22 14.41 -7.98
CA LYS A 133 -6.36 15.83 -7.65
C LYS A 133 -5.73 16.20 -6.31
N SER A 134 -4.79 17.15 -6.36
CA SER A 134 -4.11 17.70 -5.18
C SER A 134 -3.23 16.72 -4.39
N VAL A 135 -2.98 15.53 -4.91
CA VAL A 135 -2.03 14.58 -4.31
C VAL A 135 -0.65 14.85 -4.88
N GLN A 136 0.36 15.15 -4.01
CA GLN A 136 1.74 15.43 -4.39
C GLN A 136 1.92 16.47 -5.51
N GLN A 137 1.00 17.44 -5.60
CA GLN A 137 0.96 18.49 -6.65
C GLN A 137 0.82 17.93 -8.08
N ARG A 138 0.42 16.68 -8.24
CA ARG A 138 0.09 16.04 -9.51
C ARG A 138 -1.37 15.65 -9.51
N ASP A 139 -2.13 16.16 -10.45
CA ASP A 139 -3.56 15.91 -10.52
C ASP A 139 -3.97 14.85 -11.55
N TYR A 140 -3.03 14.43 -12.41
CA TYR A 140 -3.28 13.49 -13.52
C TYR A 140 -4.45 13.93 -14.41
N HIS A 141 -4.80 15.24 -14.40
CA HIS A 141 -6.01 15.78 -15.04
C HIS A 141 -7.29 15.11 -14.55
N MET A 142 -7.29 14.65 -13.27
CA MET A 142 -8.43 14.03 -12.63
C MET A 142 -9.19 15.04 -11.76
N ASP A 143 -10.52 14.92 -11.73
CA ASP A 143 -11.36 15.74 -10.84
C ASP A 143 -11.37 15.26 -9.39
N ASN A 144 -11.02 14.00 -9.17
CA ASN A 144 -11.04 13.34 -7.87
C ASN A 144 -9.73 12.59 -7.61
N ILE A 145 -9.56 12.14 -6.36
CA ILE A 145 -8.51 11.20 -6.00
C ILE A 145 -8.93 9.76 -6.29
N ASP A 146 -7.96 8.91 -6.54
CA ASP A 146 -8.16 7.48 -6.75
C ASP A 146 -7.02 6.65 -6.14
N PHE A 147 -7.17 5.34 -6.18
CA PHE A 147 -6.19 4.38 -5.69
C PHE A 147 -5.93 3.32 -6.75
N THR A 148 -4.68 2.86 -6.84
CA THR A 148 -4.31 1.70 -7.66
C THR A 148 -3.34 0.81 -6.91
N ALA A 149 -3.61 -0.50 -6.90
CA ALA A 149 -2.78 -1.48 -6.21
C ALA A 149 -1.57 -1.89 -7.07
N PHE A 150 -0.42 -2.09 -6.42
CA PHE A 150 0.77 -2.65 -7.05
C PHE A 150 1.31 -3.91 -6.35
N ASN A 151 0.84 -4.22 -5.12
CA ASN A 151 1.16 -5.46 -4.42
C ASN A 151 -0.08 -6.05 -3.74
N LEU A 152 -0.20 -7.38 -3.83
CA LEU A 152 -1.05 -8.20 -2.96
C LEU A 152 -0.16 -9.25 -2.29
N ILE A 153 -0.09 -9.20 -0.96
CA ILE A 153 0.84 -9.99 -0.15
C ILE A 153 0.04 -10.80 0.86
N PHE A 154 0.29 -12.08 0.91
CA PHE A 154 -0.25 -13.00 1.91
C PHE A 154 0.83 -13.39 2.91
N GLY A 155 0.48 -13.49 4.18
CA GLY A 155 1.38 -13.98 5.21
C GLY A 155 0.88 -15.28 5.82
N TYR A 156 1.78 -16.23 5.97
CA TYR A 156 1.53 -17.51 6.61
C TYR A 156 1.78 -17.45 8.12
N LYS A 157 1.26 -18.45 8.83
CA LYS A 157 1.41 -18.56 10.30
C LYS A 157 2.86 -18.76 10.76
N ASP A 158 3.71 -19.26 9.90
CA ASP A 158 5.16 -19.45 10.15
C ASP A 158 5.99 -18.17 9.94
N GLY A 159 5.32 -17.07 9.56
CA GLY A 159 5.95 -15.77 9.30
C GLY A 159 6.47 -15.60 7.88
N THR A 160 6.38 -16.62 7.02
CA THR A 160 6.70 -16.48 5.60
C THR A 160 5.63 -15.67 4.88
N THR A 161 5.98 -15.07 3.73
CA THR A 161 5.07 -14.29 2.92
C THR A 161 5.08 -14.75 1.46
N LYS A 162 3.95 -14.59 0.79
CA LYS A 162 3.80 -14.76 -0.65
C LYS A 162 3.28 -13.45 -1.25
N ARG A 163 4.09 -12.82 -2.11
CA ARG A 163 3.64 -11.73 -2.98
C ARG A 163 3.14 -12.34 -4.28
N LEU A 164 1.96 -11.97 -4.71
CA LEU A 164 1.42 -12.40 -6.00
C LEU A 164 2.10 -11.62 -7.13
N ASN A 165 2.20 -12.27 -8.31
CA ASN A 165 2.59 -11.55 -9.51
C ASN A 165 1.46 -10.58 -9.95
N PRO A 166 1.75 -9.59 -10.82
CA PRO A 166 0.77 -8.57 -11.21
C PRO A 166 -0.49 -9.14 -11.86
N ARG A 167 -0.38 -10.23 -12.63
CA ARG A 167 -1.54 -10.89 -13.27
C ARG A 167 -2.47 -11.54 -12.25
N GLU A 168 -1.91 -12.35 -11.33
CA GLU A 168 -2.67 -12.99 -10.25
C GLU A 168 -3.33 -11.94 -9.35
N MET A 169 -2.62 -10.85 -9.03
CA MET A 169 -3.14 -9.73 -8.25
C MET A 169 -4.33 -9.08 -8.95
N THR A 170 -4.20 -8.77 -10.25
CA THR A 170 -5.27 -8.15 -11.05
C THR A 170 -6.50 -9.04 -11.12
N GLU A 171 -6.34 -10.35 -11.28
CA GLU A 171 -7.45 -11.29 -11.31
C GLU A 171 -8.25 -11.26 -10.01
N ILE A 172 -7.58 -11.21 -8.87
CA ILE A 172 -8.24 -11.14 -7.58
C ILE A 172 -8.81 -9.74 -7.33
N LEU A 173 -7.98 -8.71 -7.38
CA LEU A 173 -8.38 -7.38 -6.93
C LEU A 173 -9.31 -6.69 -7.91
N THR A 174 -9.01 -6.70 -9.21
CA THR A 174 -9.82 -5.98 -10.20
C THR A 174 -11.04 -6.79 -10.60
N ASN A 175 -10.86 -8.07 -10.96
CA ASN A 175 -11.95 -8.85 -11.54
C ASN A 175 -12.97 -9.30 -10.48
N THR A 176 -12.53 -9.52 -9.22
CA THR A 176 -13.44 -9.98 -8.15
C THR A 176 -13.95 -8.83 -7.28
N TYR A 177 -13.08 -7.86 -6.96
CA TYR A 177 -13.40 -6.83 -5.96
C TYR A 177 -13.44 -5.41 -6.51
N ASN A 178 -13.23 -5.19 -7.82
CA ASN A 178 -13.21 -3.90 -8.48
C ASN A 178 -12.19 -2.90 -7.89
N ILE A 179 -11.10 -3.40 -7.31
CA ILE A 179 -9.97 -2.57 -6.89
C ILE A 179 -8.99 -2.44 -8.05
N PRO A 180 -8.72 -1.23 -8.56
CA PRO A 180 -7.81 -1.04 -9.68
C PRO A 180 -6.39 -1.49 -9.34
N CYS A 181 -5.73 -2.10 -10.32
CA CYS A 181 -4.31 -2.43 -10.26
C CYS A 181 -3.52 -1.61 -11.26
N VAL A 182 -2.24 -1.35 -10.97
CA VAL A 182 -1.34 -0.68 -11.92
C VAL A 182 -1.29 -1.44 -13.25
N PRO A 183 -1.24 -0.74 -14.40
CA PRO A 183 -1.11 -1.37 -15.71
C PRO A 183 0.13 -2.26 -15.80
N ILE A 184 -0.03 -3.44 -16.37
CA ILE A 184 1.08 -4.30 -16.77
C ILE A 184 1.54 -3.83 -18.15
N LEU A 185 2.79 -3.39 -18.25
CA LEU A 185 3.38 -2.89 -19.49
C LEU A 185 4.08 -4.00 -20.28
N ASP A 186 4.70 -4.95 -19.57
CA ASP A 186 5.34 -6.14 -20.16
C ASP A 186 5.31 -7.28 -19.14
N GLU A 187 5.04 -8.49 -19.60
CA GLU A 187 5.00 -9.70 -18.76
C GLU A 187 6.22 -10.62 -18.98
N HIS A 188 6.99 -10.35 -20.02
CA HIS A 188 8.10 -11.18 -20.46
C HIS A 188 9.40 -10.37 -20.64
N PHE A 189 9.50 -9.24 -19.92
CA PHE A 189 10.65 -8.37 -20.01
C PHE A 189 11.92 -9.11 -19.56
N LYS A 190 12.96 -9.02 -20.36
CA LYS A 190 14.29 -9.52 -20.03
C LYS A 190 15.23 -8.37 -19.77
N LEU A 191 15.96 -8.44 -18.66
CA LEU A 191 16.97 -7.43 -18.37
C LEU A 191 18.05 -7.43 -19.47
N PRO A 192 18.55 -6.27 -19.87
CA PRO A 192 19.68 -6.16 -20.79
C PRO A 192 20.97 -6.66 -20.12
N ASN A 193 22.06 -6.77 -20.87
CA ASN A 193 23.34 -7.29 -20.35
C ASN A 193 23.99 -6.36 -19.33
N SER A 194 23.68 -5.10 -19.37
CA SER A 194 24.18 -4.09 -18.43
C SER A 194 23.11 -3.07 -18.08
N ILE A 195 23.32 -2.37 -16.96
CA ILE A 195 22.43 -1.31 -16.53
C ILE A 195 22.44 -0.10 -17.47
N ASP A 196 23.54 0.11 -18.19
CA ASP A 196 23.69 1.23 -19.13
C ASP A 196 22.81 1.06 -20.39
N GLU A 197 22.31 -0.15 -20.63
CA GLU A 197 21.41 -0.48 -21.74
C GLU A 197 19.92 -0.34 -21.38
N MET A 198 19.59 -0.06 -20.10
CA MET A 198 18.23 0.19 -19.63
C MET A 198 17.79 1.62 -19.90
#